data_5d9efd13e0b0cbf97054846294e1f643
#
_entry.id   5d9efd13e0b0cbf97054846294e1f643
#
_cell.length_a   1.000
_cell.length_b   1.000
_cell.length_c   1.000
_cell.angle_alpha   90.00
_cell.angle_beta   90.00
_cell.angle_gamma   90.00
#
_symmetry.space_group_name_H-M   'P 1'
#
loop_
_entity.id
_entity.type
_entity.pdbx_description
1 polymer ?
#
loop_
_entity_poly.entity_id
_entity_poly.type
_entity_poly.pdbx_seq_one_letter_code
_entity_poly.pdbx_strand_id
1 'polypeptide(L)'
;MDKKARKEIASRMEFAWEAMRACTLCPRECRVDRTIGQKGYCGLGAKSRCFREMIYNREEAGLNPSHQVYFAGCNLRCGFCSVAEWNEEPEAAKETDVKALAEAVRQRQARGARTLNLL
;
A
#
# COMPACT_ATOMS: atom_id res chain seq x y z
N MET A 1 -11.68 15.58 12.41
CA MET A 1 -10.25 15.92 12.23
C MET A 1 -10.11 17.43 12.21
N ASP A 2 -9.30 17.97 13.09
CA ASP A 2 -9.11 19.41 13.21
C ASP A 2 -8.29 20.01 12.04
N LYS A 3 -8.27 21.35 11.94
CA LYS A 3 -7.62 22.10 10.87
C LYS A 3 -6.08 21.93 10.87
N LYS A 4 -5.49 21.75 12.06
CA LYS A 4 -4.05 21.54 12.23
C LYS A 4 -3.63 20.16 11.72
N ALA A 5 -4.37 19.11 12.08
CA ALA A 5 -4.12 17.74 11.62
C ALA A 5 -4.25 17.62 10.08
N ARG A 6 -5.24 18.30 9.49
CA ARG A 6 -5.38 18.33 8.01
C ARG A 6 -4.18 18.96 7.33
N LYS A 7 -3.67 20.09 7.86
CA LYS A 7 -2.49 20.76 7.31
C LYS A 7 -1.23 19.90 7.41
N GLU A 8 -1.06 19.22 8.54
CA GLU A 8 0.07 18.31 8.74
C GLU A 8 0.04 17.12 7.78
N ILE A 9 -1.13 16.50 7.60
CA ILE A 9 -1.30 15.41 6.63
C ILE A 9 -0.98 15.89 5.21
N ALA A 10 -1.49 17.04 4.79
CA ALA A 10 -1.22 17.60 3.47
C ALA A 10 0.28 17.81 3.24
N SER A 11 0.99 18.38 4.20
CA SER A 11 2.44 18.57 4.13
C SER A 11 3.20 17.25 4.03
N ARG A 12 2.80 16.22 4.77
CA ARG A 12 3.39 14.88 4.67
C ARG A 12 3.13 14.21 3.32
N MET A 13 1.96 14.44 2.74
CA MET A 13 1.63 13.95 1.40
C MET A 13 2.50 14.61 0.32
N GLU A 14 2.71 15.92 0.41
CA GLU A 14 3.61 16.64 -0.49
C GLU A 14 5.05 16.12 -0.38
N PHE A 15 5.56 15.95 0.84
CA PHE A 15 6.88 15.37 1.07
C PHE A 15 7.02 13.96 0.48
N ALA A 16 6.02 13.10 0.70
CA ALA A 16 6.03 11.74 0.14
C ALA A 16 5.99 11.77 -1.41
N TRP A 17 5.25 12.69 -1.99
CA TRP A 17 5.20 12.85 -3.45
C TRP A 17 6.55 13.32 -4.01
N GLU A 18 7.18 14.30 -3.38
CA GLU A 18 8.52 14.76 -3.79
C GLU A 18 9.57 13.64 -3.65
N ALA A 19 9.49 12.82 -2.61
CA ALA A 19 10.38 11.66 -2.45
C ALA A 19 10.25 10.63 -3.59
N MET A 20 9.14 10.61 -4.31
CA MET A 20 8.94 9.73 -5.47
C MET A 20 9.62 10.24 -6.76
N ARG A 21 10.05 11.50 -6.82
CA ARG A 21 10.77 12.07 -7.99
C ARG A 21 12.20 11.53 -8.13
N ALA A 22 12.81 11.15 -7.01
CA ALA A 22 14.08 10.44 -6.96
C ALA A 22 13.99 9.41 -5.84
N CYS A 23 13.29 8.31 -6.12
CA CYS A 23 12.76 7.37 -5.14
C CYS A 23 13.78 6.86 -4.11
N THR A 24 13.59 7.27 -2.87
CA THR A 24 14.32 6.85 -1.67
C THR A 24 13.39 6.30 -0.59
N LEU A 25 12.17 5.85 -0.97
CA LEU A 25 11.13 5.38 -0.04
C LEU A 25 11.51 4.10 0.72
N CYS A 26 12.49 3.37 0.24
CA CYS A 26 13.00 2.16 0.90
C CYS A 26 14.52 2.06 0.72
N PRO A 27 15.19 1.13 1.44
CA PRO A 27 16.65 0.96 1.39
C PRO A 27 17.23 0.61 0.01
N ARG A 28 16.40 0.32 -0.99
CA ARG A 28 16.87 0.11 -2.39
C ARG A 28 17.34 1.40 -3.04
N GLU A 29 16.84 2.55 -2.62
CA GLU A 29 17.21 3.88 -3.12
C GLU A 29 17.38 3.93 -4.64
N CYS A 30 16.40 3.37 -5.37
CA CYS A 30 16.50 3.23 -6.85
C CYS A 30 16.59 4.57 -7.58
N ARG A 31 16.25 5.70 -6.93
CA ARG A 31 16.31 7.07 -7.46
C ARG A 31 15.59 7.30 -8.80
N VAL A 32 14.71 6.38 -9.17
CA VAL A 32 13.84 6.56 -10.33
C VAL A 32 12.78 7.63 -10.07
N ASP A 33 12.36 8.34 -11.10
CA ASP A 33 11.22 9.25 -11.02
C ASP A 33 9.92 8.49 -11.28
N ARG A 34 9.23 8.14 -10.20
CA ARG A 34 7.95 7.43 -10.27
C ARG A 34 6.81 8.31 -10.78
N THR A 35 6.94 9.64 -10.64
CA THR A 35 5.88 10.59 -11.02
C THR A 35 5.70 10.68 -12.54
N ILE A 36 6.71 10.30 -13.32
CA ILE A 36 6.67 10.20 -14.79
C ILE A 36 6.61 8.76 -15.29
N GLY A 37 6.26 7.80 -14.42
CA GLY A 37 6.03 6.41 -14.79
C GLY A 37 7.27 5.51 -14.77
N GLN A 38 8.44 6.00 -14.31
CA GLN A 38 9.60 5.14 -14.10
C GLN A 38 9.32 4.16 -12.96
N LYS A 39 9.80 2.94 -13.12
CA LYS A 39 9.62 1.84 -12.16
C LYS A 39 10.93 1.53 -11.44
N GLY A 40 10.85 1.41 -10.11
CA GLY A 40 11.98 0.97 -9.31
C GLY A 40 12.09 -0.56 -9.26
N TYR A 41 13.00 -1.06 -8.40
CA TYR A 41 13.20 -2.49 -8.15
C TYR A 41 11.90 -3.24 -7.79
N CYS A 42 10.97 -2.58 -7.10
CA CYS A 42 9.66 -3.16 -6.74
C CYS A 42 8.69 -3.34 -7.91
N GLY A 43 9.05 -2.90 -9.13
CA GLY A 43 8.21 -2.99 -10.32
C GLY A 43 7.09 -1.94 -10.41
N LEU A 44 6.99 -1.01 -9.47
CA LEU A 44 5.92 -0.02 -9.39
C LEU A 44 6.39 1.38 -9.78
N GLY A 45 5.48 2.15 -10.42
CA GLY A 45 5.54 3.60 -10.54
C GLY A 45 4.95 4.30 -9.30
N ALA A 46 4.27 5.43 -9.49
CA ALA A 46 3.68 6.21 -8.40
C ALA A 46 2.36 5.64 -7.85
N LYS A 47 1.71 4.76 -8.59
CA LYS A 47 0.40 4.21 -8.25
C LYS A 47 0.52 2.85 -7.60
N SER A 48 -0.14 2.66 -6.47
CA SER A 48 -0.26 1.36 -5.82
C SER A 48 -1.23 0.45 -6.59
N ARG A 49 -1.04 -0.85 -6.46
CA ARG A 49 -1.88 -1.88 -7.08
C ARG A 49 -2.27 -2.91 -6.05
N CYS A 50 -3.57 -3.19 -5.95
CA CYS A 50 -4.11 -4.13 -4.98
C CYS A 50 -4.62 -5.37 -5.71
N PHE A 51 -4.21 -6.56 -5.26
CA PHE A 51 -4.66 -7.83 -5.85
C PHE A 51 -5.62 -8.60 -4.94
N ARG A 52 -5.70 -8.25 -3.66
CA ARG A 52 -6.60 -8.93 -2.72
C ARG A 52 -7.01 -8.01 -1.58
N GLU A 53 -8.27 -8.13 -1.17
CA GLU A 53 -8.82 -7.53 0.05
C GLU A 53 -9.65 -8.59 0.76
N MET A 54 -9.47 -8.78 2.07
CA MET A 54 -10.22 -9.77 2.81
C MET A 54 -10.30 -9.46 4.31
N ILE A 55 -11.29 -10.08 4.98
CA ILE A 55 -11.29 -10.18 6.44
C ILE A 55 -10.63 -11.50 6.83
N TYR A 56 -9.69 -11.42 7.74
CA TYR A 56 -8.93 -12.55 8.28
C TYR A 56 -9.14 -12.66 9.78
N ASN A 57 -9.41 -13.88 10.26
CA ASN A 57 -9.77 -14.16 11.65
C ASN A 57 -8.78 -15.07 12.38
N ARG A 58 -7.58 -15.27 11.82
CA ARG A 58 -6.54 -16.14 12.37
C ARG A 58 -5.30 -15.39 12.84
N GLU A 59 -5.47 -14.10 13.13
CA GLU A 59 -4.48 -13.32 13.85
C GLU A 59 -4.53 -13.65 15.35
N GLU A 60 -3.65 -13.07 16.14
CA GLU A 60 -3.74 -13.11 17.59
C GLU A 60 -5.09 -12.55 18.08
N ALA A 61 -5.60 -13.09 19.19
CA ALA A 61 -6.96 -12.85 19.66
C ALA A 61 -7.37 -11.36 19.74
N GLY A 62 -6.46 -10.47 20.13
CA GLY A 62 -6.72 -9.02 20.23
C GLY A 62 -6.82 -8.29 18.90
N LEU A 63 -6.32 -8.88 17.80
CA LEU A 63 -6.21 -8.25 16.49
C LEU A 63 -7.36 -8.62 15.55
N ASN A 64 -8.12 -9.67 15.89
CA ASN A 64 -9.24 -10.15 15.07
C ASN A 64 -10.54 -9.38 15.30
N PRO A 65 -11.39 -9.24 14.28
CA PRO A 65 -11.15 -9.50 12.86
C PRO A 65 -10.16 -8.50 12.25
N SER A 66 -9.25 -8.98 11.40
CA SER A 66 -8.25 -8.15 10.69
C SER A 66 -8.71 -7.88 9.26
N HIS A 67 -8.75 -6.60 8.87
CA HIS A 67 -8.93 -6.21 7.47
C HIS A 67 -7.58 -6.21 6.79
N GLN A 68 -7.37 -7.11 5.84
CA GLN A 68 -6.11 -7.26 5.11
C GLN A 68 -6.26 -6.75 3.68
N VAL A 69 -5.33 -5.91 3.25
CA VAL A 69 -5.23 -5.37 1.90
C VAL A 69 -3.85 -5.70 1.35
N TYR A 70 -3.81 -6.51 0.29
CA TYR A 70 -2.57 -7.00 -0.31
C TYR A 70 -2.22 -6.18 -1.55
N PHE A 71 -1.03 -5.60 -1.53
CA PHE A 71 -0.50 -4.82 -2.64
C PHE A 71 0.52 -5.63 -3.45
N ALA A 72 0.51 -5.41 -4.76
CA ALA A 72 1.50 -5.96 -5.67
C ALA A 72 2.80 -5.15 -5.65
N GLY A 73 3.90 -5.79 -6.06
CA GLY A 73 5.23 -5.19 -6.06
C GLY A 73 5.93 -5.33 -4.71
N CYS A 74 7.23 -5.64 -4.73
CA CYS A 74 7.98 -5.91 -3.51
C CYS A 74 9.45 -5.48 -3.66
N ASN A 75 9.99 -4.89 -2.60
CA ASN A 75 11.40 -4.48 -2.54
C ASN A 75 12.34 -5.58 -2.03
N LEU A 76 11.83 -6.76 -1.65
CA LEU A 76 12.64 -7.90 -1.14
C LEU A 76 12.79 -9.02 -2.18
N ARG A 77 11.70 -9.47 -2.80
CA ARG A 77 11.65 -10.59 -3.75
C ARG A 77 12.22 -11.89 -3.17
N CYS A 78 11.68 -12.31 -2.03
CA CYS A 78 12.10 -13.55 -1.36
C CYS A 78 11.83 -14.77 -2.23
N GLY A 79 12.80 -15.71 -2.33
CA GLY A 79 12.68 -16.92 -3.15
C GLY A 79 11.56 -17.89 -2.70
N PHE A 80 11.06 -17.77 -1.47
CA PHE A 80 9.96 -18.55 -0.91
C PHE A 80 8.64 -17.76 -0.79
N CYS A 81 8.50 -16.66 -1.52
CA CYS A 81 7.32 -15.80 -1.43
C CYS A 81 6.06 -16.50 -1.93
N SER A 82 5.02 -16.58 -1.10
CA SER A 82 3.74 -17.19 -1.45
C SER A 82 2.90 -16.39 -2.45
N VAL A 83 3.32 -15.15 -2.74
CA VAL A 83 2.65 -14.21 -3.65
C VAL A 83 3.62 -13.67 -4.71
N ALA A 84 4.65 -14.45 -5.06
CA ALA A 84 5.71 -14.08 -5.99
C ALA A 84 5.18 -13.56 -7.33
N GLU A 85 4.12 -14.17 -7.87
CA GLU A 85 3.48 -13.77 -9.12
C GLU A 85 3.09 -12.28 -9.16
N TRP A 86 2.57 -11.74 -8.04
CA TRP A 86 2.19 -10.34 -7.91
C TRP A 86 3.38 -9.39 -7.71
N ASN A 87 4.55 -9.93 -7.38
CA ASN A 87 5.78 -9.18 -7.25
C ASN A 87 6.60 -9.18 -8.55
N GLU A 88 6.46 -10.21 -9.36
CA GLU A 88 7.08 -10.33 -10.68
C GLU A 88 6.33 -9.51 -11.73
N GLU A 89 5.00 -9.58 -11.71
CA GLU A 89 4.11 -8.87 -12.63
C GLU A 89 3.10 -7.98 -11.87
N PRO A 90 3.55 -6.92 -11.18
CA PRO A 90 2.66 -6.10 -10.37
C PRO A 90 1.57 -5.39 -11.19
N GLU A 91 1.78 -5.20 -12.48
CA GLU A 91 0.78 -4.60 -13.38
C GLU A 91 -0.40 -5.51 -13.68
N ALA A 92 -0.31 -6.80 -13.40
CA ALA A 92 -1.46 -7.72 -13.46
C ALA A 92 -2.50 -7.40 -12.37
N ALA A 93 -2.07 -6.77 -11.27
CA ALA A 93 -2.98 -6.30 -10.23
C ALA A 93 -3.66 -4.98 -10.64
N LYS A 94 -4.89 -4.80 -10.17
CA LYS A 94 -5.68 -3.60 -10.43
C LYS A 94 -5.08 -2.39 -9.73
N GLU A 95 -5.03 -1.25 -10.43
CA GLU A 95 -4.68 0.03 -9.83
C GLU A 95 -5.64 0.35 -8.67
N THR A 96 -5.09 0.78 -7.55
CA THR A 96 -5.87 1.04 -6.33
C THR A 96 -6.66 2.34 -6.48
N ASP A 97 -7.97 2.24 -6.41
CA ASP A 97 -8.84 3.40 -6.17
C ASP A 97 -8.78 3.73 -4.67
N VAL A 98 -8.05 4.78 -4.33
CA VAL A 98 -7.82 5.20 -2.94
C VAL A 98 -9.12 5.57 -2.22
N LYS A 99 -10.09 6.17 -2.94
CA LYS A 99 -11.39 6.54 -2.35
C LYS A 99 -12.23 5.31 -2.04
N ALA A 100 -12.28 4.38 -2.99
CA ALA A 100 -12.99 3.11 -2.80
C ALA A 100 -12.36 2.29 -1.67
N LEU A 101 -11.02 2.25 -1.58
CA LEU A 101 -10.31 1.57 -0.49
C LEU A 101 -10.61 2.21 0.86
N ALA A 102 -10.57 3.54 0.96
CA ALA A 102 -10.89 4.25 2.21
C ALA A 102 -12.34 3.97 2.66
N GLU A 103 -13.27 3.90 1.73
CA GLU A 103 -14.67 3.53 2.02
C GLU A 103 -14.78 2.08 2.49
N ALA A 104 -14.09 1.15 1.83
CA ALA A 104 -14.05 -0.26 2.25
C ALA A 104 -13.50 -0.40 3.68
N VAL A 105 -12.43 0.33 4.02
CA VAL A 105 -11.87 0.34 5.38
C VAL A 105 -12.90 0.81 6.40
N ARG A 106 -13.63 1.90 6.14
CA ARG A 106 -14.67 2.39 7.04
C ARG A 106 -15.81 1.39 7.21
N GLN A 107 -16.24 0.75 6.14
CA GLN A 107 -17.29 -0.27 6.18
C GLN A 107 -16.86 -1.51 6.97
N ARG A 108 -15.62 -1.99 6.78
CA ARG A 108 -15.10 -3.12 7.54
C ARG A 108 -14.96 -2.79 9.02
N GLN A 109 -14.48 -1.58 9.34
CA GLN A 109 -14.41 -1.09 10.73
C GLN A 109 -15.80 -1.03 11.37
N ALA A 110 -16.81 -0.48 10.69
CA ALA A 110 -18.18 -0.43 11.17
C ALA A 110 -18.79 -1.82 11.40
N ARG A 111 -18.31 -2.85 10.68
CA ARG A 111 -18.71 -4.26 10.85
C ARG A 111 -17.84 -5.04 11.84
N GLY A 112 -16.97 -4.34 12.60
CA GLY A 112 -16.22 -4.91 13.70
C GLY A 112 -14.76 -5.28 13.39
N ALA A 113 -14.21 -4.94 12.22
CA ALA A 113 -12.78 -5.09 11.98
C ALA A 113 -11.98 -4.23 12.97
N ARG A 114 -11.03 -4.83 13.67
CA ARG A 114 -10.23 -4.20 14.73
C ARG A 114 -8.92 -3.63 14.22
N THR A 115 -8.35 -4.27 13.21
CA THR A 115 -7.06 -3.89 12.64
C THR A 115 -7.16 -3.75 11.12
N LEU A 116 -6.28 -2.92 10.56
CA LEU A 116 -6.04 -2.80 9.13
C LEU A 116 -4.58 -3.14 8.87
N ASN A 117 -4.32 -4.16 8.05
CA ASN A 117 -3.00 -4.56 7.61
C ASN A 117 -2.84 -4.24 6.12
N LEU A 118 -1.86 -3.40 5.81
CA LEU A 118 -1.42 -3.10 4.45
C LEU A 118 -0.20 -3.99 4.16
N LEU A 119 -0.35 -5.01 3.32
CA LEU A 119 0.60 -6.09 3.08
C LEU A 119 1.19 -6.03 1.67
#